data_3fc830ccf544d638ac042f38ab4f2e41
#
_entry.id   3fc830ccf544d638ac042f38ab4f2e41
#
_cell.length_a   1.000
_cell.length_b   1.000
_cell.length_c   1.000
_cell.angle_alpha   90.00
_cell.angle_beta   90.00
_cell.angle_gamma   90.00
#
_symmetry.space_group_name_H-M   'P 1'
#
loop_
_entity.id
_entity.type
_entity.pdbx_description
1 polymer ?
#
loop_
_entity_poly.entity_id
_entity_poly.type
_entity_poly.pdbx_seq_one_letter_code
_entity_poly.pdbx_strand_id
1 'polypeptide(L)'
;MKKPEKATIGENKIEIQLDPEIMKGIFSNVTNIGHTQEEFMLDFLFIQQQPAPFGKLVSRIIMTPNHAKRLLHALQENIRKYEENHGKLEVSSNIPPKRTIQ
;
A
#
# COMPACT_ATOMS: atom_id res chain seq x y z
N MET A 1 13.62 11.94 -21.19
CA MET A 1 12.55 11.45 -20.34
C MET A 1 11.70 10.43 -21.09
N LYS A 2 11.50 9.26 -20.51
CA LYS A 2 10.73 8.23 -21.19
C LYS A 2 9.24 8.51 -21.08
N LYS A 3 8.52 8.23 -22.15
CA LYS A 3 7.08 8.32 -22.11
C LYS A 3 6.51 7.18 -21.22
N PRO A 4 5.44 7.45 -20.50
CA PRO A 4 4.78 6.38 -19.75
C PRO A 4 4.30 5.28 -20.70
N GLU A 5 4.38 4.05 -20.25
CA GLU A 5 3.77 2.95 -20.95
C GLU A 5 2.26 2.99 -20.73
N LYS A 6 1.55 2.26 -21.58
CA LYS A 6 0.09 2.20 -21.46
C LYS A 6 -0.37 0.76 -21.44
N ALA A 7 -1.41 0.52 -20.70
CA ALA A 7 -2.08 -0.77 -20.66
C ALA A 7 -3.59 -0.54 -20.66
N THR A 8 -4.31 -1.56 -21.04
CA THR A 8 -5.77 -1.50 -21.07
C THR A 8 -6.32 -2.49 -20.07
N ILE A 9 -7.24 -2.05 -19.23
CA ILE A 9 -7.88 -2.94 -18.26
C ILE A 9 -9.39 -2.83 -18.35
N GLY A 10 -10.05 -3.93 -17.97
CA GLY A 10 -11.49 -4.00 -17.88
C GLY A 10 -12.19 -4.04 -19.22
N GLU A 11 -13.49 -4.28 -19.14
CA GLU A 11 -14.31 -4.37 -20.35
C GLU A 11 -14.49 -3.03 -21.05
N ASN A 12 -14.34 -1.95 -20.30
CA ASN A 12 -14.46 -0.61 -20.86
C ASN A 12 -13.22 -0.17 -21.62
N LYS A 13 -12.20 -1.00 -21.67
CA LYS A 13 -10.96 -0.74 -22.40
C LYS A 13 -10.33 0.58 -22.01
N ILE A 14 -10.26 0.82 -20.71
CA ILE A 14 -9.61 2.03 -20.19
C ILE A 14 -8.10 1.90 -20.40
N GLU A 15 -7.51 2.91 -21.01
CA GLU A 15 -6.06 2.97 -21.15
C GLU A 15 -5.45 3.44 -19.83
N ILE A 16 -4.44 2.70 -19.38
CA ILE A 16 -3.72 3.04 -18.16
C ILE A 16 -2.31 3.49 -18.55
N GLN A 17 -1.92 4.67 -18.11
CA GLN A 17 -0.55 5.12 -18.28
C GLN A 17 0.32 4.45 -17.23
N LEU A 18 1.43 3.86 -17.68
CA LEU A 18 2.34 3.16 -16.78
C LEU A 18 3.67 3.91 -16.77
N ASP A 19 3.87 4.73 -15.75
CA ASP A 19 5.11 5.48 -15.56
C ASP A 19 6.20 4.50 -15.13
N PRO A 20 7.32 4.39 -15.88
CA PRO A 20 8.38 3.45 -15.52
C PRO A 20 8.91 3.64 -14.09
N GLU A 21 8.96 4.87 -13.59
CA GLU A 21 9.44 5.09 -12.24
C GLU A 21 8.46 4.55 -11.20
N ILE A 22 7.17 4.72 -11.44
CA ILE A 22 6.15 4.20 -10.53
C ILE A 22 6.09 2.69 -10.60
N MET A 23 6.29 2.11 -11.78
CA MET A 23 6.26 0.66 -11.96
C MET A 23 7.36 -0.07 -11.20
N LYS A 24 8.44 0.62 -10.88
CA LYS A 24 9.50 0.00 -10.06
C LYS A 24 9.03 -0.33 -8.66
N GLY A 25 8.01 0.36 -8.20
CA GLY A 25 7.51 0.19 -6.86
C GLY A 25 8.38 0.88 -5.83
N ILE A 26 7.89 0.90 -4.61
CA ILE A 26 8.63 1.47 -3.50
C ILE A 26 8.36 0.58 -2.28
N PHE A 27 9.41 0.32 -1.51
CA PHE A 27 9.28 -0.55 -0.36
C PHE A 27 8.74 0.20 0.84
N SER A 28 7.82 -0.42 1.56
CA SER A 28 7.28 0.09 2.81
C SER A 28 7.13 -1.07 3.78
N ASN A 29 7.45 -0.83 5.05
CA ASN A 29 7.27 -1.84 6.07
C ASN A 29 6.35 -1.41 7.21
N VAL A 30 5.83 -0.18 7.16
CA VAL A 30 4.87 0.31 8.15
C VAL A 30 3.80 1.12 7.44
N THR A 31 2.56 0.93 7.83
CA THR A 31 1.46 1.72 7.27
C THR A 31 0.67 2.34 8.39
N ASN A 32 0.41 3.63 8.28
CA ASN A 32 -0.46 4.35 9.20
C ASN A 32 -1.70 4.78 8.43
N ILE A 33 -2.87 4.55 9.00
CA ILE A 33 -4.13 4.83 8.32
C ILE A 33 -4.95 5.80 9.14
N GLY A 34 -5.41 6.86 8.49
CA GLY A 34 -6.33 7.81 9.09
C GLY A 34 -7.52 8.02 8.20
N HIS A 35 -8.53 8.67 8.74
CA HIS A 35 -9.72 8.96 7.94
C HIS A 35 -10.49 10.15 8.46
N THR A 36 -11.26 10.75 7.55
CA THR A 36 -12.33 11.66 7.87
C THR A 36 -13.62 11.05 7.35
N GLN A 37 -14.71 11.77 7.41
CA GLN A 37 -15.96 11.29 6.83
C GLN A 37 -15.87 11.18 5.31
N GLU A 38 -15.02 11.99 4.69
CA GLU A 38 -14.94 12.08 3.23
C GLU A 38 -13.91 11.18 2.62
N GLU A 39 -12.84 10.83 3.35
CA GLU A 39 -11.73 10.13 2.72
C GLU A 39 -10.90 9.33 3.72
N PHE A 40 -10.20 8.34 3.19
CA PHE A 40 -9.19 7.60 3.92
C PHE A 40 -7.82 8.00 3.41
N MET A 41 -6.85 8.00 4.30
CA MET A 41 -5.49 8.37 3.98
C MET A 41 -4.57 7.25 4.45
N LEU A 42 -3.82 6.67 3.52
CA LEU A 42 -2.89 5.58 3.81
C LEU A 42 -1.47 6.12 3.66
N ASP A 43 -0.75 6.15 4.75
CA ASP A 43 0.64 6.59 4.76
C ASP A 43 1.54 5.37 4.83
N PHE A 44 2.36 5.22 3.81
CA PHE A 44 3.30 4.12 3.75
C PHE A 44 4.67 4.63 4.12
N LEU A 45 5.29 3.96 5.11
CA LEU A 45 6.55 4.43 5.67
C LEU A 45 7.60 3.33 5.58
N PHE A 46 8.84 3.76 5.52
CA PHE A 46 9.97 2.89 5.73
C PHE A 46 10.61 3.27 7.06
N ILE A 47 10.69 2.30 7.97
CA ILE A 47 11.29 2.53 9.28
C ILE A 47 12.37 1.50 9.50
N GLN A 48 13.54 1.95 9.95
CA GLN A 48 14.61 1.06 10.38
C GLN A 48 15.06 1.45 11.78
N GLN A 49 15.43 0.43 12.56
CA GLN A 49 15.93 0.64 13.91
C GLN A 49 17.45 0.64 13.94
N GLN A 50 18.06 -0.15 13.09
CA GLN A 50 19.50 -0.34 13.05
C GLN A 50 20.02 -0.04 11.66
N PRO A 51 21.26 0.43 11.49
CA PRO A 51 22.24 0.76 12.54
C PRO A 51 21.92 2.03 13.32
N ALA A 52 21.06 2.89 12.75
CA ALA A 52 20.59 4.10 13.42
C ALA A 52 19.09 4.24 13.14
N PRO A 53 18.32 4.71 14.12
CA PRO A 53 16.88 4.91 13.89
C PRO A 53 16.63 5.88 12.73
N PHE A 54 15.73 5.50 11.84
CA PHE A 54 15.42 6.32 10.68
C PHE A 54 14.01 6.01 10.23
N GLY A 55 13.26 7.04 9.90
CA GLY A 55 11.90 6.87 9.37
C GLY A 55 11.66 7.82 8.21
N LYS A 56 10.93 7.35 7.23
CA LYS A 56 10.65 8.13 6.05
C LYS A 56 9.24 7.82 5.55
N LEU A 57 8.47 8.87 5.26
CA LEU A 57 7.20 8.69 4.57
C LEU A 57 7.52 8.50 3.09
N VAL A 58 7.18 7.33 2.55
CA VAL A 58 7.52 7.05 1.16
C VAL A 58 6.36 7.29 0.22
N SER A 59 5.13 7.21 0.72
CA SER A 59 3.97 7.49 -0.14
C SER A 59 2.75 7.75 0.73
N ARG A 60 1.89 8.64 0.25
CA ARG A 60 0.59 8.88 0.88
C ARG A 60 -0.46 8.74 -0.19
N ILE A 61 -1.40 7.84 0.04
CA ILE A 61 -2.50 7.58 -0.90
C ILE A 61 -3.79 7.99 -0.23
N ILE A 62 -4.56 8.79 -0.93
CA ILE A 62 -5.87 9.24 -0.44
C ILE A 62 -6.94 8.60 -1.30
N MET A 63 -7.99 8.10 -0.67
CA MET A 63 -9.05 7.41 -1.39
C MET A 63 -10.39 7.63 -0.71
N THR A 64 -11.46 7.38 -1.46
CA THR A 64 -12.80 7.45 -0.88
C THR A 64 -13.01 6.31 0.10
N PRO A 65 -13.95 6.47 1.05
CA PRO A 65 -14.26 5.36 1.96
C PRO A 65 -14.70 4.08 1.24
N ASN A 66 -15.46 4.21 0.18
CA ASN A 66 -15.89 3.03 -0.58
C ASN A 66 -14.71 2.31 -1.22
N HIS A 67 -13.76 3.07 -1.74
CA HIS A 67 -12.56 2.46 -2.31
C HIS A 67 -11.72 1.76 -1.23
N ALA A 68 -11.64 2.38 -0.06
CA ALA A 68 -10.90 1.76 1.05
C ALA A 68 -11.52 0.41 1.42
N LYS A 69 -12.85 0.32 1.41
CA LYS A 69 -13.52 -0.94 1.71
C LYS A 69 -13.23 -1.99 0.63
N ARG A 70 -13.24 -1.58 -0.62
CA ARG A 70 -12.90 -2.50 -1.72
C ARG A 70 -11.45 -2.96 -1.62
N LEU A 71 -10.55 -2.05 -1.25
CA LEU A 71 -9.15 -2.40 -1.05
C LEU A 71 -8.99 -3.45 0.04
N LEU A 72 -9.70 -3.27 1.16
CA LEU A 72 -9.67 -4.25 2.23
C LEU A 72 -10.05 -5.64 1.73
N HIS A 73 -11.15 -5.73 1.00
CA HIS A 73 -11.61 -7.01 0.49
C HIS A 73 -10.61 -7.63 -0.48
N ALA A 74 -10.05 -6.82 -1.37
CA ALA A 74 -9.07 -7.31 -2.34
C ALA A 74 -7.81 -7.81 -1.63
N LEU A 75 -7.36 -7.09 -0.63
CA LEU A 75 -6.18 -7.48 0.12
C LEU A 75 -6.42 -8.76 0.89
N GLN A 76 -7.59 -8.87 1.54
CA GLN A 76 -7.94 -10.11 2.25
C GLN A 76 -7.93 -11.31 1.32
N GLU A 77 -8.49 -11.17 0.12
CA GLU A 77 -8.53 -12.25 -0.84
C GLU A 77 -7.13 -12.66 -1.29
N ASN A 78 -6.27 -11.69 -1.52
CA ASN A 78 -4.91 -11.99 -1.93
C ASN A 78 -4.10 -12.64 -0.81
N ILE A 79 -4.30 -12.20 0.42
CA ILE A 79 -3.63 -12.84 1.56
C ILE A 79 -4.10 -14.28 1.70
N ARG A 80 -5.40 -14.54 1.50
CA ARG A 80 -5.94 -15.89 1.56
C ARG A 80 -5.26 -16.79 0.53
N LYS A 81 -5.11 -16.30 -0.70
CA LYS A 81 -4.44 -17.07 -1.75
C LYS A 81 -2.98 -17.31 -1.42
N TYR A 82 -2.33 -16.31 -0.88
CA TYR A 82 -0.93 -16.46 -0.48
C TYR A 82 -0.80 -17.56 0.58
N GLU A 83 -1.67 -17.53 1.58
CA GLU A 83 -1.58 -18.49 2.68
C GLU A 83 -1.88 -19.91 2.23
N GLU A 84 -2.74 -20.09 1.23
CA GLU A 84 -3.00 -21.41 0.67
C GLU A 84 -1.76 -22.00 0.02
N ASN A 85 -0.95 -21.17 -0.61
CA ASN A 85 0.23 -21.63 -1.34
C ASN A 85 1.51 -21.64 -0.52
N HIS A 86 1.59 -20.83 0.53
CA HIS A 86 2.83 -20.60 1.24
C HIS A 86 2.74 -20.78 2.74
N GLY A 87 1.55 -21.14 3.25
CA GLY A 87 1.35 -21.29 4.67
C GLY A 87 0.88 -20.02 5.34
N LYS A 88 0.31 -20.21 6.52
CA LYS A 88 -0.32 -19.13 7.25
C LYS A 88 0.69 -18.07 7.68
N LEU A 89 0.32 -16.82 7.47
CA LEU A 89 1.12 -15.70 7.94
C LEU A 89 0.82 -15.45 9.41
N GLU A 90 1.86 -15.30 10.21
CA GLU A 90 1.71 -14.94 11.60
C GLU A 90 2.24 -13.53 11.79
N VAL A 91 1.39 -12.66 12.31
CA VAL A 91 1.77 -11.28 12.52
C VAL A 91 2.56 -11.21 13.82
N SER A 92 3.80 -10.73 13.69
CA SER A 92 4.69 -10.64 14.83
C SER A 92 4.20 -9.64 15.85
N SER A 93 4.40 -9.98 17.13
CA SER A 93 4.13 -9.04 18.23
C SER A 93 5.17 -7.92 18.26
N ASN A 94 6.22 -8.01 17.46
CA ASN A 94 7.25 -6.98 17.36
C ASN A 94 6.90 -5.88 16.39
N ILE A 95 5.63 -5.75 16.07
CA ILE A 95 5.16 -4.64 15.26
C ILE A 95 5.48 -3.33 15.98
N PRO A 96 5.97 -2.30 15.27
CA PRO A 96 6.25 -1.03 15.91
C PRO A 96 5.04 -0.53 16.68
N PRO A 97 5.25 0.12 17.83
CA PRO A 97 4.13 0.62 18.62
C PRO A 97 3.22 1.51 17.80
N LYS A 98 1.93 1.39 18.09
CA LYS A 98 0.95 2.25 17.49
C LYS A 98 1.23 3.69 17.89
N ARG A 99 1.24 4.57 16.91
CA ARG A 99 1.48 5.97 17.18
C ARG A 99 0.81 6.83 16.14
N THR A 100 0.55 8.06 16.51
CA THR A 100 -0.01 9.02 15.58
C THR A 100 1.09 9.64 14.76
N ILE A 101 0.91 9.65 13.45
CA ILE A 101 1.84 10.29 12.54
C ILE A 101 1.12 11.48 11.95
N GLN A 102 1.68 12.65 12.15
CA GLN A 102 1.04 13.89 11.73
C GLN A 102 1.46 14.32 10.35
#